data_9f8b31a596e0d72909073a593075438f
#
_entry.id   9f8b31a596e0d72909073a593075438f
#
_cell.length_a   1.000
_cell.length_b   1.000
_cell.length_c   1.000
_cell.angle_alpha   90.00
_cell.angle_beta   90.00
_cell.angle_gamma   90.00
#
_symmetry.space_group_name_H-M   'P 1'
#
loop_
_entity.id
_entity.type
_entity.pdbx_description
1 polymer ?
#
loop_
_entity_poly.entity_id
_entity_poly.type
_entity_poly.pdbx_seq_one_letter_code
_entity_poly.pdbx_strand_id
1 'polypeptide(L)'
;YNLCVVIEPKDGLETHVYEKAGRMAGLKVATYLGELVRNLEPDVIETYETKPVFEQAAQYPDLPKIGYIHMLQSQGLLHDTYYYGVDAKQIVPTFMYPTEIMDGAIVSGNCVAPCDKVTTYHHFHNPVIDECYKHHGKDINFMGVILTNENVFLADKERHSDMVAKFCEWLQLDGVLITEEGYGNPDTDLM
;
A
#
# COMPACT_ATOMS: atom_id res chain seq x y z
N TYR A 1 -21.35 7.93 -8.19
CA TYR A 1 -22.06 8.32 -6.96
C TYR A 1 -21.10 8.18 -5.79
N ASN A 2 -21.06 9.18 -4.90
CA ASN A 2 -20.21 9.19 -3.72
C ASN A 2 -21.08 9.28 -2.47
N LEU A 3 -20.72 8.52 -1.43
CA LEU A 3 -21.29 8.65 -0.10
C LEU A 3 -20.37 9.54 0.73
N CYS A 4 -20.90 10.62 1.25
CA CYS A 4 -20.20 11.47 2.20
C CYS A 4 -20.73 11.19 3.62
N VAL A 5 -19.82 10.78 4.52
CA VAL A 5 -20.13 10.57 5.92
C VAL A 5 -19.55 11.72 6.73
N VAL A 6 -20.43 12.52 7.35
CA VAL A 6 -20.04 13.61 8.23
C VAL A 6 -20.01 13.10 9.67
N ILE A 7 -18.86 13.24 10.32
CA ILE A 7 -18.66 12.79 11.70
C ILE A 7 -18.47 14.02 12.58
N GLU A 8 -19.32 14.18 13.56
CA GLU A 8 -19.20 15.22 14.58
C GLU A 8 -18.46 14.65 15.80
N PRO A 9 -17.21 15.11 16.09
CA PRO A 9 -16.47 14.62 17.23
C PRO A 9 -17.07 15.16 18.53
N LYS A 10 -16.88 14.43 19.60
CA LYS A 10 -17.13 14.96 20.95
C LYS A 10 -16.05 15.98 21.30
N ASP A 11 -16.44 17.04 22.01
CA ASP A 11 -15.51 18.05 22.47
C ASP A 11 -14.40 17.44 23.37
N GLY A 12 -13.18 17.93 23.20
CA GLY A 12 -12.03 17.55 24.03
C GLY A 12 -11.39 16.20 23.67
N LEU A 13 -11.72 15.59 22.50
CA LEU A 13 -11.01 14.41 22.04
C LEU A 13 -9.62 14.74 21.52
N GLU A 14 -8.66 13.91 21.87
CA GLU A 14 -7.32 13.88 21.27
C GLU A 14 -7.44 13.60 19.77
N THR A 15 -6.59 14.25 18.95
CA THR A 15 -6.65 14.18 17.48
C THR A 15 -6.58 12.73 16.94
N HIS A 16 -5.68 11.92 17.48
CA HIS A 16 -5.56 10.52 17.07
C HIS A 16 -6.75 9.63 17.48
N VAL A 17 -7.41 9.97 18.59
CA VAL A 17 -8.63 9.27 19.02
C VAL A 17 -9.78 9.58 18.06
N TYR A 18 -9.89 10.85 17.66
CA TYR A 18 -10.85 11.27 16.66
C TYR A 18 -10.59 10.62 15.28
N GLU A 19 -9.32 10.65 14.82
CA GLU A 19 -8.92 9.97 13.57
C GLU A 19 -9.33 8.49 13.59
N LYS A 20 -8.95 7.77 14.66
CA LYS A 20 -9.28 6.35 14.80
C LYS A 20 -10.78 6.10 14.73
N ALA A 21 -11.58 6.92 15.39
CA ALA A 21 -13.03 6.81 15.37
C ALA A 21 -13.58 7.01 13.95
N GLY A 22 -13.08 8.03 13.23
CA GLY A 22 -13.45 8.30 11.83
C GLY A 22 -13.09 7.16 10.89
N ARG A 23 -11.86 6.67 10.98
CA ARG A 23 -11.38 5.53 10.18
C ARG A 23 -12.20 4.27 10.43
N MET A 24 -12.45 3.92 11.68
CA MET A 24 -13.26 2.74 12.04
C MET A 24 -14.72 2.89 11.60
N ALA A 25 -15.28 4.11 11.66
CA ALA A 25 -16.62 4.37 11.15
C ALA A 25 -16.68 4.17 9.62
N GLY A 26 -15.70 4.67 8.88
CA GLY A 26 -15.57 4.49 7.43
C GLY A 26 -15.50 3.00 7.05
N LEU A 27 -14.64 2.23 7.71
CA LEU A 27 -14.52 0.78 7.49
C LEU A 27 -15.82 0.04 7.77
N LYS A 28 -16.54 0.42 8.85
CA LYS A 28 -17.84 -0.17 9.18
C LYS A 28 -18.91 0.14 8.13
N VAL A 29 -18.94 1.36 7.60
CA VAL A 29 -19.85 1.74 6.52
C VAL A 29 -19.51 0.98 5.24
N ALA A 30 -18.23 0.88 4.87
CA ALA A 30 -17.78 0.13 3.71
C ALA A 30 -18.17 -1.36 3.80
N THR A 31 -17.94 -1.97 4.97
CA THR A 31 -18.35 -3.37 5.22
C THR A 31 -19.86 -3.54 5.08
N TYR A 32 -20.64 -2.64 5.67
CA TYR A 32 -22.11 -2.69 5.57
C TYR A 32 -22.60 -2.59 4.13
N LEU A 33 -22.03 -1.67 3.34
CA LEU A 33 -22.37 -1.52 1.92
C LEU A 33 -21.96 -2.74 1.10
N GLY A 34 -20.76 -3.30 1.36
CA GLY A 34 -20.29 -4.53 0.72
C GLY A 34 -21.21 -5.72 1.00
N GLU A 35 -21.70 -5.87 2.23
CA GLU A 35 -22.65 -6.94 2.57
C GLU A 35 -23.99 -6.80 1.86
N LEU A 36 -24.46 -5.58 1.58
CA LEU A 36 -25.72 -5.36 0.84
C LEU A 36 -25.64 -5.83 -0.61
N VAL A 37 -24.46 -5.73 -1.24
CA VAL A 37 -24.26 -6.09 -2.66
C VAL A 37 -23.62 -7.47 -2.84
N ARG A 38 -23.24 -8.14 -1.78
CA ARG A 38 -22.48 -9.39 -1.78
C ARG A 38 -23.09 -10.52 -2.63
N ASN A 39 -24.42 -10.56 -2.72
CA ASN A 39 -25.14 -11.60 -3.47
C ASN A 39 -25.67 -11.10 -4.82
N LEU A 40 -25.31 -9.89 -5.22
CA LEU A 40 -25.64 -9.37 -6.55
C LEU A 40 -24.61 -9.86 -7.55
N GLU A 41 -25.07 -10.17 -8.76
CA GLU A 41 -24.19 -10.53 -9.86
C GLU A 41 -23.60 -9.24 -10.45
N PRO A 42 -22.25 -9.07 -10.48
CA PRO A 42 -21.65 -7.86 -11.02
C PRO A 42 -21.72 -7.82 -12.55
N ASP A 43 -21.87 -6.63 -13.11
CA ASP A 43 -21.89 -6.42 -14.57
C ASP A 43 -20.51 -6.62 -15.20
N VAL A 44 -19.44 -6.34 -14.45
CA VAL A 44 -18.04 -6.47 -14.88
C VAL A 44 -17.24 -7.12 -13.76
N ILE A 45 -16.43 -8.12 -14.12
CA ILE A 45 -15.50 -8.80 -13.21
C ILE A 45 -14.10 -8.67 -13.79
N GLU A 46 -13.20 -8.08 -13.01
CA GLU A 46 -11.76 -8.13 -13.28
C GLU A 46 -11.13 -9.11 -12.29
N THR A 47 -10.27 -9.98 -12.81
CA THR A 47 -9.60 -11.01 -11.98
C THR A 47 -8.11 -10.80 -12.01
N TYR A 48 -7.52 -10.71 -10.83
CA TYR A 48 -6.08 -10.61 -10.62
C TYR A 48 -5.60 -11.85 -9.86
N GLU A 49 -4.51 -12.41 -10.32
CA GLU A 49 -3.92 -13.62 -9.73
C GLU A 49 -2.43 -13.41 -9.52
N THR A 50 -1.93 -13.86 -8.38
CA THR A 50 -0.50 -13.94 -8.10
C THR A 50 -0.14 -15.37 -7.73
N LYS A 51 0.88 -15.92 -8.40
CA LYS A 51 1.41 -17.24 -8.07
C LYS A 51 2.41 -17.16 -6.92
N PRO A 52 2.68 -18.29 -6.23
CA PRO A 52 3.81 -18.36 -5.32
C PRO A 52 5.09 -17.87 -5.97
N VAL A 53 5.94 -17.16 -5.22
CA VAL A 53 7.11 -16.41 -5.73
C VAL A 53 7.98 -17.22 -6.70
N PHE A 54 8.29 -18.49 -6.36
CA PHE A 54 9.15 -19.30 -7.23
C PHE A 54 8.44 -19.75 -8.50
N GLU A 55 7.14 -19.97 -8.46
CA GLU A 55 6.33 -20.27 -9.64
C GLU A 55 6.21 -19.03 -10.52
N GLN A 56 6.00 -17.85 -9.90
CA GLN A 56 5.97 -16.56 -10.56
C GLN A 56 7.28 -16.29 -11.30
N ALA A 57 8.42 -16.50 -10.64
CA ALA A 57 9.75 -16.33 -11.24
C ALA A 57 10.00 -17.24 -12.45
N ALA A 58 9.45 -18.45 -12.44
CA ALA A 58 9.60 -19.43 -13.50
C ALA A 58 8.58 -19.30 -14.64
N GLN A 59 7.50 -18.54 -14.45
CA GLN A 59 6.40 -18.46 -15.41
C GLN A 59 6.82 -17.79 -16.72
N TYR A 60 7.62 -16.76 -16.66
CA TYR A 60 8.12 -15.99 -17.82
C TYR A 60 9.64 -15.78 -17.68
N PRO A 61 10.44 -16.83 -17.90
CA PRO A 61 11.88 -16.79 -17.62
C PRO A 61 12.67 -15.83 -18.52
N ASP A 62 12.14 -15.52 -19.70
CA ASP A 62 12.78 -14.65 -20.68
C ASP A 62 12.38 -13.16 -20.52
N LEU A 63 11.42 -12.86 -19.65
CA LEU A 63 10.99 -11.50 -19.40
C LEU A 63 11.73 -10.90 -18.18
N PRO A 64 12.02 -9.58 -18.21
CA PRO A 64 12.64 -8.92 -17.08
C PRO A 64 11.76 -9.01 -15.84
N LYS A 65 12.34 -9.38 -14.72
CA LYS A 65 11.69 -9.46 -13.41
C LYS A 65 11.64 -8.09 -12.78
N ILE A 66 10.44 -7.57 -12.65
CA ILE A 66 10.19 -6.23 -12.11
C ILE A 66 9.50 -6.35 -10.76
N GLY A 67 10.06 -5.63 -9.76
CA GLY A 67 9.44 -5.44 -8.45
C GLY A 67 8.89 -4.03 -8.29
N TYR A 68 7.93 -3.87 -7.39
CA TYR A 68 7.42 -2.56 -7.00
C TYR A 68 7.78 -2.28 -5.53
N ILE A 69 8.54 -1.22 -5.27
CA ILE A 69 8.84 -0.74 -3.92
C ILE A 69 7.81 0.34 -3.58
N HIS A 70 6.95 0.02 -2.63
CA HIS A 70 5.88 0.90 -2.16
C HIS A 70 6.20 1.43 -0.77
N MET A 71 6.52 2.73 -0.68
CA MET A 71 6.82 3.38 0.58
C MET A 71 5.57 4.03 1.14
N LEU A 72 5.25 3.72 2.40
CA LEU A 72 4.10 4.26 3.11
C LEU A 72 4.49 5.47 3.93
N GLN A 73 3.66 6.49 3.92
CA GLN A 73 3.79 7.65 4.80
C GLN A 73 3.75 7.22 6.26
N SER A 74 4.82 7.50 7.00
CA SER A 74 4.95 7.11 8.39
C SER A 74 5.61 8.15 9.28
N GLN A 75 5.89 9.35 8.78
CA GLN A 75 6.55 10.42 9.53
C GLN A 75 5.64 11.63 9.77
N GLY A 76 6.05 12.46 10.71
CA GLY A 76 5.38 13.69 11.07
C GLY A 76 3.99 13.48 11.66
N LEU A 77 3.07 14.38 11.32
CA LEU A 77 1.67 14.33 11.72
C LEU A 77 0.80 13.45 10.79
N LEU A 78 1.43 12.82 9.80
CA LEU A 78 0.76 12.18 8.66
C LEU A 78 0.86 10.65 8.71
N HIS A 79 1.09 10.09 9.86
CA HIS A 79 1.51 8.70 10.05
C HIS A 79 0.38 7.72 10.35
N ASP A 80 -0.86 8.07 10.12
CA ASP A 80 -2.00 7.19 10.40
C ASP A 80 -2.30 6.27 9.20
N THR A 81 -1.29 5.54 8.73
CA THR A 81 -1.41 4.46 7.75
C THR A 81 -1.15 3.13 8.44
N TYR A 82 -1.93 2.13 8.10
CA TYR A 82 -1.92 0.82 8.77
C TYR A 82 -1.78 -0.30 7.75
N TYR A 83 -0.89 -1.21 8.03
CA TYR A 83 -0.69 -2.45 7.31
C TYR A 83 -1.16 -3.63 8.16
N TYR A 84 -2.20 -4.32 7.73
CA TYR A 84 -2.89 -5.36 8.53
C TYR A 84 -3.20 -4.89 9.96
N GLY A 85 -3.54 -3.62 10.13
CA GLY A 85 -3.83 -3.01 11.42
C GLY A 85 -2.62 -2.59 12.26
N VAL A 86 -1.40 -2.85 11.78
CA VAL A 86 -0.16 -2.35 12.38
C VAL A 86 0.15 -0.96 11.84
N ASP A 87 0.46 -0.02 12.73
CA ASP A 87 0.88 1.34 12.35
C ASP A 87 2.13 1.27 11.46
N ALA A 88 2.10 1.95 10.32
CA ALA A 88 3.18 1.96 9.34
C ALA A 88 4.53 2.40 9.92
N LYS A 89 4.56 3.16 11.01
CA LYS A 89 5.80 3.50 11.74
C LYS A 89 6.50 2.31 12.36
N GLN A 90 5.78 1.21 12.58
CA GLN A 90 6.28 0.03 13.30
C GLN A 90 6.63 -1.13 12.36
N ILE A 91 6.37 -0.97 11.06
CA ILE A 91 6.72 -2.01 10.10
C ILE A 91 8.19 -1.96 9.74
N VAL A 92 8.70 -3.08 9.32
CA VAL A 92 9.98 -3.20 8.62
C VAL A 92 9.68 -3.63 7.17
N PRO A 93 10.59 -3.42 6.22
CA PRO A 93 10.39 -3.87 4.85
C PRO A 93 9.95 -5.32 4.78
N THR A 94 8.92 -5.59 4.00
CA THR A 94 8.34 -6.91 3.83
C THR A 94 7.91 -7.14 2.38
N PHE A 95 7.95 -8.39 1.94
CA PHE A 95 7.42 -8.76 0.64
C PHE A 95 5.91 -9.01 0.74
N MET A 96 5.17 -8.51 -0.26
CA MET A 96 3.73 -8.70 -0.40
C MET A 96 3.36 -9.18 -1.80
N TYR A 97 2.32 -9.98 -1.86
CA TYR A 97 1.66 -10.19 -3.14
C TYR A 97 0.83 -8.95 -3.51
N PRO A 98 0.83 -8.51 -4.77
CA PRO A 98 0.04 -7.35 -5.20
C PRO A 98 -1.44 -7.49 -4.84
N THR A 99 -1.97 -8.71 -4.90
CA THR A 99 -3.36 -9.03 -4.55
C THR A 99 -3.70 -8.77 -3.08
N GLU A 100 -2.73 -8.82 -2.14
CA GLU A 100 -2.96 -8.44 -0.74
C GLU A 100 -3.28 -6.95 -0.61
N ILE A 101 -2.57 -6.10 -1.38
CA ILE A 101 -2.81 -4.66 -1.40
C ILE A 101 -4.18 -4.36 -2.01
N MET A 102 -4.50 -5.02 -3.13
CA MET A 102 -5.78 -4.88 -3.83
C MET A 102 -6.95 -5.40 -2.98
N ASP A 103 -6.69 -6.33 -2.06
CA ASP A 103 -7.68 -6.89 -1.13
C ASP A 103 -7.79 -6.11 0.20
N GLY A 104 -7.11 -4.98 0.31
CA GLY A 104 -7.26 -4.04 1.42
C GLY A 104 -6.32 -4.23 2.60
N ALA A 105 -5.14 -4.82 2.40
CA ALA A 105 -4.12 -4.94 3.45
C ALA A 105 -3.65 -3.60 4.01
N ILE A 106 -3.76 -2.52 3.22
CA ILE A 106 -3.33 -1.17 3.60
C ILE A 106 -4.56 -0.26 3.78
N VAL A 107 -4.67 0.33 4.97
CA VAL A 107 -5.70 1.31 5.31
C VAL A 107 -5.03 2.62 5.68
N SER A 108 -5.38 3.67 4.94
CA SER A 108 -4.93 5.02 5.23
C SER A 108 -5.89 5.70 6.19
N GLY A 109 -5.36 6.28 7.26
CA GLY A 109 -6.14 7.08 8.20
C GLY A 109 -6.38 8.50 7.70
N ASN A 110 -7.17 9.26 8.45
CA ASN A 110 -7.40 10.65 8.17
C ASN A 110 -6.21 11.49 8.64
N CYS A 111 -5.79 12.43 7.79
CA CYS A 111 -4.74 13.36 8.17
C CYS A 111 -5.27 14.43 9.13
N VAL A 112 -4.46 14.78 10.13
CA VAL A 112 -4.74 15.89 11.06
C VAL A 112 -4.42 17.26 10.45
N ALA A 113 -3.71 17.28 9.32
CA ALA A 113 -3.38 18.45 8.55
C ALA A 113 -3.47 18.13 7.04
N PRO A 114 -3.63 19.13 6.15
CA PRO A 114 -3.55 18.92 4.70
C PRO A 114 -2.22 18.29 4.32
N CYS A 115 -2.24 17.24 3.53
CA CYS A 115 -1.04 16.50 3.11
C CYS A 115 -1.27 15.72 1.83
N ASP A 116 -0.18 15.25 1.25
CA ASP A 116 -0.14 14.45 0.02
C ASP A 116 -0.27 12.95 0.29
N LYS A 117 -1.15 12.59 1.20
CA LYS A 117 -1.34 11.21 1.62
C LYS A 117 -2.19 10.43 0.64
N VAL A 118 -1.75 9.23 0.29
CA VAL A 118 -2.53 8.28 -0.49
C VAL A 118 -3.73 7.78 0.33
N THR A 119 -4.90 7.79 -0.26
CA THR A 119 -6.12 7.33 0.41
C THR A 119 -6.23 5.80 0.38
N THR A 120 -7.04 5.22 1.27
CA THR A 120 -7.34 3.78 1.26
C THR A 120 -7.81 3.31 -0.11
N TYR A 121 -8.63 4.10 -0.80
CA TYR A 121 -9.09 3.80 -2.15
C TYR A 121 -7.93 3.67 -3.15
N HIS A 122 -6.95 4.57 -3.09
CA HIS A 122 -5.80 4.57 -4.00
C HIS A 122 -4.73 3.53 -3.64
N HIS A 123 -4.67 3.05 -2.39
CA HIS A 123 -3.90 1.85 -2.08
C HIS A 123 -4.54 0.61 -2.69
N PHE A 124 -5.81 0.46 -2.50
CA PHE A 124 -6.64 -0.66 -2.96
C PHE A 124 -6.73 -0.72 -4.50
N HIS A 125 -6.89 0.43 -5.17
CA HIS A 125 -6.82 0.59 -6.62
C HIS A 125 -5.49 1.26 -7.01
N ASN A 126 -4.39 0.62 -6.68
CA ASN A 126 -3.06 1.16 -6.93
C ASN A 126 -2.75 1.17 -8.43
N PRO A 127 -2.59 2.36 -9.06
CA PRO A 127 -2.41 2.45 -10.51
C PRO A 127 -1.09 1.81 -10.99
N VAL A 128 -0.06 1.75 -10.14
CA VAL A 128 1.21 1.09 -10.49
C VAL A 128 1.01 -0.41 -10.55
N ILE A 129 0.28 -1.00 -9.60
CA ILE A 129 -0.04 -2.43 -9.60
C ILE A 129 -0.91 -2.78 -10.81
N ASP A 130 -1.94 -1.98 -11.09
CA ASP A 130 -2.80 -2.18 -12.26
C ASP A 130 -1.99 -2.18 -13.56
N GLU A 131 -1.09 -1.23 -13.72
CA GLU A 131 -0.26 -1.12 -14.91
C GLU A 131 0.75 -2.29 -15.00
N CYS A 132 1.35 -2.70 -13.89
CA CYS A 132 2.21 -3.88 -13.85
C CYS A 132 1.46 -5.16 -14.28
N TYR A 133 0.22 -5.34 -13.87
CA TYR A 133 -0.59 -6.48 -14.32
C TYR A 133 -0.93 -6.45 -15.81
N LYS A 134 -1.16 -5.28 -16.39
CA LYS A 134 -1.40 -5.14 -17.84
C LYS A 134 -0.19 -5.57 -18.69
N HIS A 135 1.02 -5.36 -18.14
CA HIS A 135 2.29 -5.71 -18.80
C HIS A 135 2.82 -7.09 -18.40
N HIS A 136 2.31 -7.67 -17.31
CA HIS A 136 2.74 -8.98 -16.83
C HIS A 136 2.51 -10.09 -17.87
N GLY A 137 3.56 -10.85 -18.16
CA GLY A 137 3.55 -11.91 -19.16
C GLY A 137 3.61 -11.44 -20.63
N LYS A 138 3.77 -10.13 -20.85
CA LYS A 138 3.97 -9.52 -22.17
C LYS A 138 5.35 -8.88 -22.26
N ASP A 139 5.60 -7.89 -21.43
CA ASP A 139 6.82 -7.07 -21.42
C ASP A 139 7.65 -7.30 -20.18
N ILE A 140 7.01 -7.67 -19.07
CA ILE A 140 7.63 -7.89 -17.77
C ILE A 140 7.12 -9.17 -17.10
N ASN A 141 7.93 -9.71 -16.20
CA ASN A 141 7.50 -10.65 -15.18
C ASN A 141 7.36 -9.86 -13.86
N PHE A 142 6.14 -9.46 -13.51
CA PHE A 142 5.87 -8.71 -12.28
C PHE A 142 5.96 -9.62 -11.08
N MET A 143 7.00 -9.44 -10.26
CA MET A 143 7.35 -10.36 -9.18
C MET A 143 6.59 -10.10 -7.88
N GLY A 144 6.10 -8.88 -7.67
CA GLY A 144 5.38 -8.50 -6.46
C GLY A 144 5.79 -7.14 -5.90
N VAL A 145 5.41 -6.89 -4.67
CA VAL A 145 5.61 -5.61 -3.98
C VAL A 145 6.53 -5.79 -2.78
N ILE A 146 7.49 -4.90 -2.65
CA ILE A 146 8.28 -4.73 -1.43
C ILE A 146 7.71 -3.50 -0.71
N LEU A 147 6.97 -3.76 0.36
CA LEU A 147 6.41 -2.69 1.19
C LEU A 147 7.45 -2.19 2.16
N THR A 148 7.61 -0.89 2.26
CA THR A 148 8.46 -0.22 3.26
C THR A 148 7.76 1.03 3.78
N ASN A 149 8.41 1.77 4.64
CA ASN A 149 7.91 3.00 5.20
C ASN A 149 8.97 4.09 5.13
N GLU A 150 8.54 5.33 5.29
CA GLU A 150 9.40 6.50 5.35
C GLU A 150 9.88 6.71 6.79
N ASN A 151 11.17 6.72 7.00
CA ASN A 151 11.78 6.82 8.32
C ASN A 151 12.22 8.26 8.64
N VAL A 152 12.19 8.62 9.92
CA VAL A 152 12.64 9.94 10.37
C VAL A 152 14.16 10.01 10.50
N PHE A 153 14.77 8.95 11.01
CA PHE A 153 16.20 8.93 11.33
C PHE A 153 17.00 8.24 10.23
N LEU A 154 18.17 8.80 9.90
CA LEU A 154 19.05 8.27 8.85
C LEU A 154 19.41 6.80 9.05
N ALA A 155 19.75 6.39 10.27
CA ALA A 155 20.09 4.99 10.55
C ALA A 155 18.92 4.00 10.29
N ASP A 156 17.69 4.47 10.40
CA ASP A 156 16.52 3.66 10.08
C ASP A 156 16.30 3.60 8.55
N LYS A 157 16.52 4.73 7.86
CA LYS A 157 16.50 4.80 6.40
C LYS A 157 17.52 3.83 5.79
N GLU A 158 18.78 3.91 6.22
CA GLU A 158 19.87 3.02 5.78
C GLU A 158 19.51 1.54 6.02
N ARG A 159 19.02 1.21 7.21
CA ARG A 159 18.61 -0.16 7.54
C ARG A 159 17.47 -0.67 6.65
N HIS A 160 16.48 0.17 6.38
CA HIS A 160 15.35 -0.20 5.54
C HIS A 160 15.77 -0.34 4.08
N SER A 161 16.64 0.54 3.59
CA SER A 161 17.19 0.43 2.23
C SER A 161 17.97 -0.87 2.05
N ASP A 162 18.83 -1.24 3.03
CA ASP A 162 19.55 -2.53 3.02
C ASP A 162 18.59 -3.74 3.00
N MET A 163 17.47 -3.66 3.74
CA MET A 163 16.48 -4.73 3.73
C MET A 163 15.73 -4.80 2.40
N VAL A 164 15.37 -3.65 1.81
CA VAL A 164 14.75 -3.59 0.47
C VAL A 164 15.70 -4.17 -0.58
N ALA A 165 16.96 -3.76 -0.56
CA ALA A 165 18.00 -4.29 -1.48
C ALA A 165 18.11 -5.82 -1.37
N LYS A 166 18.10 -6.36 -0.15
CA LYS A 166 18.11 -7.80 0.09
C LYS A 166 16.91 -8.52 -0.54
N PHE A 167 15.70 -7.95 -0.46
CA PHE A 167 14.54 -8.52 -1.16
C PHE A 167 14.72 -8.49 -2.67
N CYS A 168 15.26 -7.41 -3.22
CA CYS A 168 15.55 -7.31 -4.65
C CYS A 168 16.53 -8.41 -5.10
N GLU A 169 17.58 -8.66 -4.31
CA GLU A 169 18.54 -9.75 -4.57
C GLU A 169 17.88 -11.14 -4.49
N TRP A 170 17.10 -11.41 -3.45
CA TRP A 170 16.43 -12.70 -3.29
C TRP A 170 15.41 -12.99 -4.40
N LEU A 171 14.71 -11.97 -4.85
CA LEU A 171 13.76 -12.06 -5.95
C LEU A 171 14.45 -12.04 -7.32
N GLN A 172 15.76 -11.76 -7.35
CA GLN A 172 16.55 -11.63 -8.58
C GLN A 172 15.92 -10.63 -9.55
N LEU A 173 15.56 -9.45 -9.05
CA LEU A 173 14.91 -8.42 -9.85
C LEU A 173 15.90 -7.80 -10.83
N ASP A 174 15.46 -7.60 -12.07
CA ASP A 174 16.19 -6.89 -13.12
C ASP A 174 15.95 -5.37 -13.04
N GLY A 175 14.83 -4.97 -12.43
CA GLY A 175 14.47 -3.57 -12.22
C GLY A 175 13.38 -3.39 -11.18
N VAL A 176 13.23 -2.15 -10.72
CA VAL A 176 12.21 -1.78 -9.73
C VAL A 176 11.49 -0.50 -10.13
N LEU A 177 10.22 -0.41 -9.76
CA LEU A 177 9.46 0.82 -9.69
C LEU A 177 9.42 1.26 -8.23
N ILE A 178 9.61 2.54 -7.95
CA ILE A 178 9.59 3.07 -6.58
C ILE A 178 8.59 4.21 -6.51
N THR A 179 7.74 4.18 -5.49
CA THR A 179 6.88 5.31 -5.14
C THR A 179 7.02 5.67 -3.68
N GLU A 180 6.90 6.96 -3.39
CA GLU A 180 6.84 7.50 -2.03
C GLU A 180 5.59 8.34 -1.85
N GLU A 181 5.25 8.64 -0.60
CA GLU A 181 4.21 9.59 -0.22
C GLU A 181 4.86 10.78 0.48
N GLY A 182 4.69 11.99 -0.05
CA GLY A 182 5.24 13.19 0.58
C GLY A 182 6.44 13.79 -0.15
N TYR A 183 7.29 14.52 0.57
CA TYR A 183 8.46 15.23 0.03
C TYR A 183 9.41 15.65 1.16
N GLY A 184 10.61 16.05 0.82
CA GLY A 184 11.61 16.55 1.77
C GLY A 184 12.33 15.42 2.51
N ASN A 185 12.02 15.16 3.77
CA ASN A 185 12.64 14.05 4.50
C ASN A 185 12.32 12.67 3.89
N PRO A 186 11.11 12.38 3.39
CA PRO A 186 10.83 11.19 2.59
C PRO A 186 11.73 11.01 1.37
N ASP A 187 12.06 12.08 0.63
CA ASP A 187 12.94 12.00 -0.55
C ASP A 187 14.31 11.36 -0.23
N THR A 188 14.78 11.45 1.01
CA THR A 188 16.03 10.80 1.43
C THR A 188 15.94 9.28 1.53
N ASP A 189 14.75 8.70 1.59
CA ASP A 189 14.59 7.25 1.54
C ASP A 189 14.78 6.71 0.10
N LEU A 190 14.67 7.58 -0.92
CA LEU A 190 14.93 7.22 -2.32
C LEU A 190 16.42 7.23 -2.69
N MET A 191 17.25 7.94 -1.94
CA MET A 191 18.70 8.09 -2.22
C MET A 191 19.53 6.96 -1.65
#